data_bd6791c33a316a3c95844e9af7fc065f
#
_entry.id   bd6791c33a316a3c95844e9af7fc065f
#
_cell.length_a   1.000
_cell.length_b   1.000
_cell.length_c   1.000
_cell.angle_alpha   90.00
_cell.angle_beta   90.00
_cell.angle_gamma   90.00
#
_symmetry.space_group_name_H-M   'P 1'
#
loop_
_entity.id
_entity.type
_entity.pdbx_description
1 polymer ?
#
loop_
_entity_poly.entity_id
_entity_poly.type
_entity_poly.pdbx_seq_one_letter_code
_entity_poly.pdbx_strand_id
1 'polypeptide(L)'
;MYKPANLGFHSEFSDGLVKKLRKMKEKDERFYECENIYPVHRLDKPTSGIVLFATKKSVANSLSRAFENKRIVKYYVGVSERKPRKKMGTVTGDLKKARRGMYKLMRTMENPSKTTFVSRGFTAEVEKNENNLRFFLFKPETGKTHQLRVVAKSLGSALLGDEMYGTARKSNSIDRMYLHA
;
A
#
# COMPACT_ATOMS: atom_id res chain seq x y z
N MET A 1 3.89 12.36 -6.37
CA MET A 1 5.13 12.32 -5.57
C MET A 1 5.47 10.89 -5.17
N TYR A 2 6.74 10.51 -5.17
CA TYR A 2 7.21 9.23 -4.65
C TYR A 2 7.29 9.23 -3.12
N LYS A 3 6.70 8.24 -2.47
CA LYS A 3 6.82 7.97 -1.05
C LYS A 3 7.74 6.75 -0.83
N PRO A 4 8.87 6.87 -0.14
CA PRO A 4 9.67 5.71 0.22
C PRO A 4 8.94 4.81 1.23
N ALA A 5 9.36 3.54 1.31
CA ALA A 5 8.92 2.64 2.35
C ALA A 5 9.31 3.19 3.75
N ASN A 6 8.60 2.75 4.77
CA ASN A 6 8.84 3.09 6.18
C ASN A 6 8.67 4.59 6.55
N LEU A 7 8.31 5.45 5.61
CA LEU A 7 7.91 6.83 5.89
C LEU A 7 6.43 6.90 6.23
N GLY A 8 6.07 7.39 7.42
CA GLY A 8 4.68 7.63 7.81
C GLY A 8 4.02 8.69 6.91
N PHE A 9 2.75 8.52 6.60
CA PHE A 9 2.00 9.52 5.84
C PHE A 9 1.68 10.75 6.72
N HIS A 10 1.03 10.50 7.87
CA HIS A 10 0.94 11.42 9.00
C HIS A 10 1.68 10.76 10.16
N SER A 11 2.59 11.45 10.80
CA SER A 11 3.33 10.90 11.93
C SER A 11 3.22 11.85 13.12
N GLU A 12 2.84 11.31 14.26
CA GLU A 12 2.80 12.05 15.52
C GLU A 12 4.20 12.19 16.13
N PHE A 13 5.08 11.21 15.89
CA PHE A 13 6.42 11.13 16.50
C PHE A 13 7.57 11.53 15.59
N SER A 14 7.32 11.74 14.31
CA SER A 14 8.34 12.14 13.32
C SER A 14 7.73 12.96 12.19
N ASP A 15 8.54 13.66 11.41
CA ASP A 15 8.05 14.36 10.23
C ASP A 15 7.56 13.36 9.18
N GLY A 16 6.24 13.13 9.14
CA GLY A 16 5.59 12.36 8.10
C GLY A 16 5.66 13.05 6.74
N LEU A 17 5.30 12.32 5.67
CA LEU A 17 5.37 12.80 4.29
C LEU A 17 4.70 14.17 4.09
N VAL A 18 3.49 14.35 4.62
CA VAL A 18 2.73 15.61 4.48
C VAL A 18 3.47 16.78 5.12
N LYS A 19 4.03 16.59 6.31
CA LYS A 19 4.78 17.65 7.01
C LYS A 19 6.08 18.00 6.29
N LYS A 20 6.80 16.98 5.77
CA LYS A 20 7.99 17.20 4.95
C LYS A 20 7.68 18.01 3.71
N LEU A 21 6.60 17.67 3.00
CA LEU A 21 6.18 18.42 1.81
C LEU A 21 5.81 19.87 2.11
N ARG A 22 5.10 20.12 3.22
CA ARG A 22 4.78 21.49 3.63
C ARG A 22 6.03 22.32 3.92
N LYS A 23 7.02 21.73 4.59
CA LYS A 23 8.32 22.37 4.80
C LYS A 23 9.08 22.61 3.49
N MET A 24 9.01 21.69 2.52
CA MET A 24 9.62 21.89 1.20
C MET A 24 8.94 23.03 0.44
N LYS A 25 7.61 23.13 0.51
CA LYS A 25 6.86 24.23 -0.12
C LYS A 25 7.37 25.61 0.28
N GLU A 26 7.77 25.77 1.54
CA GLU A 26 8.25 27.05 2.07
C GLU A 26 9.62 27.49 1.48
N LYS A 27 10.37 26.54 0.88
CA LYS A 27 11.76 26.75 0.45
C LYS A 27 12.02 26.49 -1.03
N ASP A 28 11.08 25.92 -1.76
CA ASP A 28 11.27 25.42 -3.12
C ASP A 28 10.38 26.20 -4.09
N GLU A 29 10.99 26.91 -5.03
CA GLU A 29 10.34 27.74 -6.05
C GLU A 29 9.30 26.99 -6.88
N ARG A 30 9.46 25.68 -7.05
CA ARG A 30 8.48 24.82 -7.76
C ARG A 30 7.10 24.84 -7.11
N PHE A 31 6.97 25.33 -5.90
CA PHE A 31 5.73 25.41 -5.14
C PHE A 31 5.19 26.85 -4.97
N TYR A 32 5.76 27.87 -5.62
CA TYR A 32 5.32 29.25 -5.44
C TYR A 32 3.84 29.47 -5.80
N GLU A 33 3.36 28.80 -6.84
CA GLU A 33 1.95 28.88 -7.25
C GLU A 33 1.00 27.96 -6.46
N CYS A 34 1.53 27.17 -5.51
CA CYS A 34 0.71 26.27 -4.71
C CYS A 34 0.04 27.01 -3.56
N GLU A 35 -1.27 27.02 -3.49
CA GLU A 35 -2.02 27.54 -2.33
C GLU A 35 -1.64 26.77 -1.07
N ASN A 36 -1.67 25.44 -1.13
CA ASN A 36 -1.31 24.55 -0.04
C ASN A 36 -1.03 23.13 -0.58
N ILE A 37 -0.57 22.23 0.28
CA ILE A 37 -0.43 20.81 -0.01
C ILE A 37 -1.62 20.05 0.60
N TYR A 38 -2.50 19.57 -0.27
CA TYR A 38 -3.72 18.85 0.10
C TYR A 38 -3.56 17.35 -0.19
N PRO A 39 -3.50 16.48 0.84
CA PRO A 39 -3.51 15.03 0.63
C PRO A 39 -4.89 14.57 0.18
N VAL A 40 -4.98 13.79 -0.87
CA VAL A 40 -6.23 13.25 -1.43
C VAL A 40 -6.38 11.74 -1.23
N HIS A 41 -5.31 11.05 -0.96
CA HIS A 41 -5.27 9.65 -0.51
C HIS A 41 -3.99 9.37 0.29
N ARG A 42 -3.85 8.16 0.77
CA ARG A 42 -2.69 7.76 1.58
C ARG A 42 -2.18 6.36 1.22
N LEU A 43 -0.92 6.10 1.57
CA LEU A 43 -0.34 4.76 1.63
C LEU A 43 0.01 4.40 3.08
N ASP A 44 0.02 3.11 3.39
CA ASP A 44 0.51 2.61 4.67
C ASP A 44 1.99 2.97 4.88
N LYS A 45 2.43 3.09 6.13
CA LYS A 45 3.82 3.42 6.47
C LYS A 45 4.83 2.54 5.73
N PRO A 46 4.73 1.19 5.73
CA PRO A 46 5.69 0.32 5.07
C PRO A 46 5.53 0.26 3.54
N THR A 47 4.44 0.75 2.96
CA THR A 47 4.19 0.76 1.51
C THR A 47 4.94 1.90 0.84
N SER A 48 5.68 1.60 -0.23
CA SER A 48 6.29 2.62 -1.11
C SER A 48 5.40 2.89 -2.33
N GLY A 49 5.69 3.97 -3.06
CA GLY A 49 5.02 4.23 -4.33
C GLY A 49 4.56 5.65 -4.54
N ILE A 50 3.66 5.84 -5.50
CA ILE A 50 3.17 7.16 -5.92
C ILE A 50 2.03 7.60 -5.01
N VAL A 51 2.12 8.83 -4.52
CA VAL A 51 1.05 9.52 -3.80
C VAL A 51 0.70 10.81 -4.51
N LEU A 52 -0.59 11.05 -4.69
CA LEU A 52 -1.12 12.28 -5.28
C LEU A 52 -1.41 13.30 -4.18
N PHE A 53 -1.05 14.53 -4.46
CA PHE A 53 -1.42 15.71 -3.68
C PHE A 53 -2.02 16.74 -4.62
N ALA A 54 -2.97 17.50 -4.14
CA ALA A 54 -3.46 18.67 -4.85
C ALA A 54 -2.78 19.93 -4.30
N THR A 55 -2.57 20.93 -5.16
CA THR A 55 -1.98 22.21 -4.82
C THR A 55 -3.02 23.32 -4.66
N LYS A 56 -4.26 23.07 -5.11
CA LYS A 56 -5.42 23.95 -4.97
C LYS A 56 -6.59 23.20 -4.30
N LYS A 57 -7.36 23.89 -3.47
CA LYS A 57 -8.48 23.30 -2.73
C LYS A 57 -9.57 22.74 -3.65
N SER A 58 -9.87 23.42 -4.75
CA SER A 58 -10.84 22.96 -5.76
C SER A 58 -10.44 21.62 -6.38
N VAL A 59 -9.16 21.48 -6.73
CA VAL A 59 -8.59 20.24 -7.28
C VAL A 59 -8.60 19.12 -6.23
N ALA A 60 -8.28 19.44 -4.97
CA ALA A 60 -8.35 18.47 -3.87
C ALA A 60 -9.76 17.88 -3.72
N ASN A 61 -10.80 18.72 -3.75
CA ASN A 61 -12.19 18.29 -3.67
C ASN A 61 -12.56 17.38 -4.86
N SER A 62 -12.16 17.75 -6.08
CA SER A 62 -12.44 16.96 -7.28
C SER A 62 -11.76 15.59 -7.24
N LEU A 63 -10.48 15.54 -6.82
CA LEU A 63 -9.74 14.28 -6.69
C LEU A 63 -10.30 13.42 -5.56
N SER A 64 -10.66 13.99 -4.41
CA SER A 64 -11.27 13.25 -3.30
C SER A 64 -12.57 12.58 -3.74
N ARG A 65 -13.45 13.30 -4.43
CA ARG A 65 -14.66 12.73 -5.03
C ARG A 65 -14.37 11.63 -6.05
N ALA A 66 -13.29 11.77 -6.84
CA ALA A 66 -12.89 10.74 -7.79
C ALA A 66 -12.42 9.46 -7.09
N PHE A 67 -11.71 9.56 -5.94
CA PHE A 67 -11.35 8.42 -5.10
C PHE A 67 -12.57 7.77 -4.45
N GLU A 68 -13.47 8.56 -3.86
CA GLU A 68 -14.71 8.10 -3.22
C GLU A 68 -15.60 7.36 -4.21
N ASN A 69 -15.78 7.92 -5.40
CA ASN A 69 -16.57 7.34 -6.50
C ASN A 69 -15.83 6.25 -7.28
N LYS A 70 -14.66 5.79 -6.81
CA LYS A 70 -13.85 4.71 -7.42
C LYS A 70 -13.47 4.97 -8.88
N ARG A 71 -13.40 6.23 -9.30
CA ARG A 71 -12.96 6.62 -10.67
C ARG A 71 -11.44 6.55 -10.84
N ILE A 72 -10.68 6.51 -9.75
CA ILE A 72 -9.22 6.37 -9.79
C ILE A 72 -8.87 4.88 -9.80
N VAL A 73 -8.29 4.44 -10.88
CA VAL A 73 -7.75 3.08 -11.01
C VAL A 73 -6.35 3.05 -10.37
N LYS A 74 -6.13 2.05 -9.51
CA LYS A 74 -4.87 1.87 -8.78
C LYS A 74 -4.32 0.49 -9.06
N TYR A 75 -3.02 0.43 -9.27
CA TYR A 75 -2.28 -0.83 -9.35
C TYR A 75 -1.17 -0.84 -8.32
N TYR A 76 -0.93 -2.00 -7.75
CA TYR A 76 0.15 -2.23 -6.81
C TYR A 76 0.89 -3.49 -7.19
N VAL A 77 2.19 -3.45 -7.04
CA VAL A 77 3.04 -4.64 -7.16
C VAL A 77 3.47 -5.09 -5.78
N GLY A 78 3.52 -6.39 -5.59
CA GLY A 78 3.98 -6.98 -4.33
C GLY A 78 4.79 -8.24 -4.56
N VAL A 79 5.62 -8.58 -3.59
CA VAL A 79 6.43 -9.81 -3.62
C VAL A 79 6.11 -10.66 -2.38
N SER A 80 6.10 -11.97 -2.54
CA SER A 80 5.95 -12.95 -1.47
C SER A 80 6.87 -14.15 -1.70
N GLU A 81 7.31 -14.81 -0.63
CA GLU A 81 8.08 -16.07 -0.69
C GLU A 81 7.18 -17.30 -0.85
N ARG A 82 5.87 -17.14 -0.71
CA ARG A 82 4.93 -18.27 -0.70
C ARG A 82 4.01 -18.26 -1.90
N LYS A 83 3.78 -19.43 -2.46
CA LYS A 83 2.77 -19.63 -3.51
C LYS A 83 1.38 -19.38 -2.93
N PRO A 84 0.55 -18.50 -3.52
CA PRO A 84 -0.82 -18.30 -3.09
C PRO A 84 -1.70 -19.51 -3.44
N ARG A 85 -2.78 -19.71 -2.69
CA ARG A 85 -3.77 -20.76 -2.94
C ARG A 85 -4.43 -20.66 -4.32
N LYS A 86 -4.52 -19.43 -4.86
CA LYS A 86 -4.99 -19.14 -6.23
C LYS A 86 -3.99 -18.24 -6.92
N LYS A 87 -3.73 -18.47 -8.21
CA LYS A 87 -2.80 -17.67 -8.99
C LYS A 87 -3.39 -16.33 -9.41
N MET A 88 -4.72 -16.26 -9.58
CA MET A 88 -5.47 -15.07 -9.96
C MET A 88 -6.91 -15.15 -9.43
N GLY A 89 -7.58 -14.01 -9.40
CA GLY A 89 -8.98 -13.91 -9.01
C GLY A 89 -9.31 -12.64 -8.28
N THR A 90 -10.47 -12.61 -7.66
CA THR A 90 -10.94 -11.48 -6.83
C THR A 90 -11.15 -11.96 -5.41
N VAL A 91 -10.65 -11.20 -4.45
CA VAL A 91 -10.91 -11.38 -3.02
C VAL A 91 -11.87 -10.27 -2.59
N THR A 92 -13.01 -10.69 -2.04
CA THR A 92 -14.06 -9.78 -1.54
C THR A 92 -14.44 -10.19 -0.12
N GLY A 93 -14.74 -9.22 0.73
CA GLY A 93 -15.22 -9.42 2.10
C GLY A 93 -14.90 -8.24 3.00
N ASP A 94 -15.56 -8.18 4.14
CA ASP A 94 -15.34 -7.12 5.11
C ASP A 94 -13.97 -7.24 5.78
N LEU A 95 -13.37 -6.09 6.09
CA LEU A 95 -12.15 -6.05 6.88
C LEU A 95 -12.50 -5.62 8.30
N LYS A 96 -12.38 -6.55 9.26
CA LYS A 96 -12.62 -6.30 10.68
C LYS A 96 -11.30 -6.10 11.41
N LYS A 97 -11.26 -5.06 12.26
CA LYS A 97 -10.11 -4.81 13.15
C LYS A 97 -9.86 -6.01 14.07
N ALA A 98 -8.62 -6.38 14.23
CA ALA A 98 -8.13 -7.46 15.08
C ALA A 98 -7.12 -6.91 16.10
N ARG A 99 -6.51 -7.79 16.90
CA ARG A 99 -5.52 -7.40 17.90
C ARG A 99 -4.31 -6.71 17.28
N ARG A 100 -3.61 -5.88 18.04
CA ARG A 100 -2.35 -5.19 17.66
C ARG A 100 -2.45 -4.37 16.37
N GLY A 101 -3.60 -3.72 16.12
CA GLY A 101 -3.79 -2.89 14.92
C GLY A 101 -3.93 -3.66 13.60
N MET A 102 -3.98 -4.98 13.64
CA MET A 102 -4.20 -5.83 12.48
C MET A 102 -5.66 -5.75 11.99
N TYR A 103 -5.88 -6.24 10.77
CA TYR A 103 -7.20 -6.49 10.20
C TYR A 103 -7.30 -7.94 9.73
N LYS A 104 -8.50 -8.47 9.71
CA LYS A 104 -8.79 -9.80 9.16
C LYS A 104 -9.91 -9.72 8.13
N LEU A 105 -9.84 -10.55 7.10
CA LEU A 105 -10.88 -10.72 6.12
C LEU A 105 -12.01 -11.56 6.71
N MET A 106 -13.22 -11.05 6.60
CA MET A 106 -14.45 -11.73 7.00
C MET A 106 -15.20 -12.17 5.74
N ARG A 107 -16.12 -13.14 5.91
CA ARG A 107 -17.02 -13.60 4.84
C ARG A 107 -18.26 -12.71 4.70
N THR A 108 -18.49 -11.81 5.65
CA THR A 108 -19.59 -10.83 5.60
C THR A 108 -19.37 -9.83 4.46
N MET A 109 -20.45 -9.22 3.99
CA MET A 109 -20.50 -8.34 2.82
C MET A 109 -21.26 -7.03 3.11
N GLU A 110 -21.17 -6.52 4.34
CA GLU A 110 -21.85 -5.27 4.75
C GLU A 110 -21.15 -4.05 4.15
N ASN A 111 -19.82 -4.02 4.21
CA ASN A 111 -18.99 -2.95 3.63
C ASN A 111 -17.69 -3.57 3.07
N PRO A 112 -17.80 -4.40 2.02
CA PRO A 112 -16.70 -5.24 1.59
C PRO A 112 -15.55 -4.46 0.97
N SER A 113 -14.35 -4.93 1.26
CA SER A 113 -13.19 -4.66 0.44
C SER A 113 -13.24 -5.54 -0.81
N LYS A 114 -12.73 -5.03 -1.93
CA LYS A 114 -12.64 -5.79 -3.18
C LYS A 114 -11.29 -5.55 -3.84
N THR A 115 -10.58 -6.64 -4.14
CA THR A 115 -9.27 -6.60 -4.81
C THR A 115 -9.18 -7.71 -5.82
N THR A 116 -8.96 -7.35 -7.07
CA THR A 116 -8.56 -8.29 -8.12
C THR A 116 -7.04 -8.43 -8.11
N PHE A 117 -6.53 -9.64 -8.35
CA PHE A 117 -5.10 -9.89 -8.37
C PHE A 117 -4.72 -10.96 -9.40
N VAL A 118 -3.48 -10.90 -9.83
CA VAL A 118 -2.78 -11.95 -10.55
C VAL A 118 -1.41 -12.16 -9.92
N SER A 119 -0.92 -13.42 -9.90
CA SER A 119 0.40 -13.73 -9.38
C SER A 119 1.18 -14.64 -10.33
N ARG A 120 2.49 -14.42 -10.42
CA ARG A 120 3.42 -15.20 -11.21
C ARG A 120 4.66 -15.56 -10.38
N GLY A 121 5.15 -16.78 -10.55
CA GLY A 121 6.42 -17.19 -9.96
C GLY A 121 7.59 -16.61 -10.73
N PHE A 122 8.65 -16.30 -10.04
CA PHE A 122 9.95 -15.98 -10.61
C PHE A 122 11.05 -16.43 -9.66
N THR A 123 12.23 -16.67 -10.20
CA THR A 123 13.43 -16.98 -9.43
C THR A 123 14.27 -15.71 -9.35
N ALA A 124 14.77 -15.39 -8.19
CA ALA A 124 15.74 -14.31 -7.99
C ALA A 124 16.92 -14.83 -7.17
N GLU A 125 18.11 -14.45 -7.56
CA GLU A 125 19.30 -14.65 -6.73
C GLU A 125 19.30 -13.61 -5.60
N VAL A 126 19.25 -14.08 -4.37
CA VAL A 126 19.40 -13.25 -3.17
C VAL A 126 20.49 -13.91 -2.32
N GLU A 127 21.56 -13.20 -2.05
CA GLU A 127 22.70 -13.69 -1.24
C GLU A 127 23.29 -15.04 -1.74
N LYS A 128 23.50 -15.19 -3.05
CA LYS A 128 23.99 -16.41 -3.71
C LYS A 128 23.09 -17.65 -3.60
N ASN A 129 21.85 -17.47 -3.16
CA ASN A 129 20.84 -18.53 -3.13
C ASN A 129 19.69 -18.22 -4.09
N GLU A 130 19.26 -19.23 -4.83
CA GLU A 130 18.05 -19.14 -5.64
C GLU A 130 16.81 -19.15 -4.74
N ASN A 131 16.02 -18.08 -4.78
CA ASN A 131 14.76 -17.98 -4.06
C ASN A 131 13.58 -17.99 -5.03
N ASN A 132 12.68 -18.95 -4.84
CA ASN A 132 11.43 -19.01 -5.56
C ASN A 132 10.44 -17.98 -4.97
N LEU A 133 10.31 -16.85 -5.65
CA LEU A 133 9.47 -15.76 -5.24
C LEU A 133 8.16 -15.71 -6.04
N ARG A 134 7.20 -14.98 -5.53
CA ARG A 134 5.93 -14.67 -6.16
C ARG A 134 5.76 -13.19 -6.33
N PHE A 135 5.61 -12.77 -7.56
CA PHE A 135 5.16 -11.43 -7.92
C PHE A 135 3.64 -11.37 -7.91
N PHE A 136 3.09 -10.29 -7.37
CA PHE A 136 1.67 -9.97 -7.40
C PHE A 136 1.46 -8.64 -8.11
N LEU A 137 0.45 -8.61 -8.98
CA LEU A 137 -0.19 -7.38 -9.42
C LEU A 137 -1.57 -7.32 -8.78
N PHE A 138 -1.82 -6.29 -7.98
CA PHE A 138 -3.10 -6.05 -7.32
C PHE A 138 -3.81 -4.85 -7.96
N LYS A 139 -5.11 -4.98 -8.16
CA LYS A 139 -6.04 -3.91 -8.55
C LYS A 139 -7.11 -3.78 -7.47
N PRO A 140 -6.93 -2.94 -6.44
CA PRO A 140 -7.97 -2.69 -5.44
C PRO A 140 -9.05 -1.76 -6.00
N GLU A 141 -10.32 -2.14 -5.85
CA GLU A 141 -11.48 -1.32 -6.17
C GLU A 141 -11.94 -0.48 -4.97
N THR A 142 -11.47 -0.83 -3.78
CA THR A 142 -11.70 -0.11 -2.51
C THR A 142 -10.37 0.35 -1.91
N GLY A 143 -10.40 1.17 -0.86
CA GLY A 143 -9.21 1.71 -0.20
C GLY A 143 -9.22 1.51 1.31
N LYS A 144 -9.46 0.29 1.80
CA LYS A 144 -9.50 -0.01 3.23
C LYS A 144 -8.09 -0.13 3.81
N THR A 145 -7.95 0.18 5.09
CA THR A 145 -6.68 0.04 5.83
C THR A 145 -6.13 -1.38 5.71
N HIS A 146 -4.85 -1.49 5.38
CA HIS A 146 -4.11 -2.75 5.20
C HIS A 146 -4.72 -3.71 4.16
N GLN A 147 -5.61 -3.24 3.28
CA GLN A 147 -6.41 -4.11 2.39
C GLN A 147 -5.55 -5.13 1.64
N LEU A 148 -4.52 -4.71 0.92
CA LEU A 148 -3.69 -5.61 0.09
C LEU A 148 -2.86 -6.56 0.93
N ARG A 149 -2.40 -6.13 2.09
CA ARG A 149 -1.67 -6.94 3.06
C ARG A 149 -2.54 -8.08 3.60
N VAL A 150 -3.80 -7.76 3.95
CA VAL A 150 -4.79 -8.75 4.39
C VAL A 150 -5.17 -9.70 3.27
N VAL A 151 -5.35 -9.20 2.04
CA VAL A 151 -5.60 -10.03 0.85
C VAL A 151 -4.47 -11.03 0.63
N ALA A 152 -3.22 -10.58 0.58
CA ALA A 152 -2.05 -11.46 0.43
C ALA A 152 -1.99 -12.52 1.54
N LYS A 153 -2.20 -12.12 2.80
CA LYS A 153 -2.28 -13.03 3.94
C LYS A 153 -3.39 -14.06 3.78
N SER A 154 -4.59 -13.66 3.35
CA SER A 154 -5.74 -14.55 3.18
C SER A 154 -5.51 -15.59 2.08
N LEU A 155 -4.68 -15.28 1.10
CA LEU A 155 -4.24 -16.21 0.05
C LEU A 155 -3.15 -17.19 0.52
N GLY A 156 -2.66 -17.07 1.77
CA GLY A 156 -1.56 -17.86 2.30
C GLY A 156 -0.18 -17.39 1.82
N SER A 157 -0.11 -16.20 1.23
CA SER A 157 1.07 -15.64 0.55
C SER A 157 1.30 -14.21 1.05
N ALA A 158 1.54 -14.04 2.37
CA ALA A 158 1.83 -12.75 2.96
C ALA A 158 3.01 -12.08 2.25
N LEU A 159 2.99 -10.75 2.18
CA LEU A 159 4.01 -9.98 1.48
C LEU A 159 5.36 -10.10 2.20
N LEU A 160 6.42 -10.16 1.42
CA LEU A 160 7.79 -10.20 1.90
C LEU A 160 8.09 -8.91 2.69
N GLY A 161 8.68 -9.06 3.87
CA GLY A 161 8.97 -7.94 4.77
C GLY A 161 7.75 -7.35 5.49
N ASP A 162 6.57 -7.97 5.40
CA ASP A 162 5.41 -7.55 6.19
C ASP A 162 5.52 -8.07 7.63
N GLU A 163 6.01 -7.23 8.53
CA GLU A 163 6.20 -7.58 9.95
C GLU A 163 4.88 -7.90 10.68
N MET A 164 3.76 -7.36 10.19
CA MET A 164 2.46 -7.50 10.85
C MET A 164 1.69 -8.75 10.38
N TYR A 165 1.76 -9.08 9.09
CA TYR A 165 1.00 -10.17 8.49
C TYR A 165 1.87 -11.33 8.01
N GLY A 166 3.18 -11.10 7.89
CA GLY A 166 4.16 -12.10 7.49
C GLY A 166 4.45 -13.13 8.59
N THR A 167 5.12 -14.20 8.21
CA THR A 167 5.80 -15.08 9.15
C THR A 167 7.18 -14.46 9.41
N ALA A 168 7.48 -14.20 10.67
CA ALA A 168 8.71 -13.53 11.08
C ALA A 168 9.99 -14.34 10.73
N ARG A 169 10.41 -14.30 9.47
CA ARG A 169 11.80 -14.50 9.10
C ARG A 169 12.44 -13.12 9.02
N LYS A 170 13.09 -12.70 10.08
CA LYS A 170 14.04 -11.60 10.03
C LYS A 170 15.27 -12.13 9.29
N SER A 171 15.27 -12.03 7.97
CA SER A 171 16.49 -12.08 7.20
C SER A 171 17.12 -10.69 7.28
N ASN A 172 18.40 -10.60 7.58
CA ASN A 172 19.15 -9.33 7.61
C ASN A 172 19.14 -8.62 6.23
N SER A 173 18.76 -9.33 5.18
CA SER A 173 18.66 -8.82 3.80
C SER A 173 17.32 -8.19 3.44
N ILE A 174 16.29 -8.28 4.30
CA ILE A 174 14.97 -7.71 4.03
C ILE A 174 14.83 -6.39 4.79
N ASP A 175 15.02 -5.29 4.09
CA ASP A 175 15.05 -3.92 4.61
C ASP A 175 13.66 -3.26 4.70
N ARG A 176 12.65 -3.81 4.02
CA ARG A 176 11.32 -3.20 3.89
C ARG A 176 10.24 -4.22 3.53
N MET A 177 8.98 -3.78 3.60
CA MET A 177 7.87 -4.51 2.99
C MET A 177 7.85 -4.29 1.47
N TYR A 178 7.78 -5.37 0.71
CA TYR A 178 7.73 -5.35 -0.75
C TYR A 178 6.28 -5.19 -1.25
N LEU A 179 5.77 -3.98 -1.08
CA LEU A 179 4.51 -3.50 -1.67
C LEU A 179 4.72 -2.08 -2.21
N HIS A 180 4.38 -1.87 -3.47
CA HIS A 180 4.61 -0.63 -4.19
C HIS A 180 3.37 -0.21 -4.99
N ALA A 181 2.96 1.08 -4.91
CA ALA A 181 1.80 1.69 -5.56
C ALA A 181 2.17 2.41 -6.86
#